data_7fd246c93f71d7ad9ca856f3b63a1b21
#
_entry.id   7fd246c93f71d7ad9ca856f3b63a1b21
#
_cell.length_a   1.000
_cell.length_b   1.000
_cell.length_c   1.000
_cell.angle_alpha   90.00
_cell.angle_beta   90.00
_cell.angle_gamma   90.00
#
_symmetry.space_group_name_H-M   'P 1'
#
loop_
_entity.id
_entity.type
_entity.pdbx_description
1 polymer ?
#
loop_
_entity_poly.entity_id
_entity_poly.type
_entity_poly.pdbx_seq_one_letter_code
_entity_poly.pdbx_strand_id
1 'polypeptide(L)'
;MGLEFYNQNKIITTDAEGSIITTHDGVSGESVDVLVYMKNDNDAYYYTNIEVYPEDDESPDDTLGIYGSGWGIKMSAGERQPTQDEWDNILAGDTISLSDIGTTTQSDTSNYYPFWLRVTVPGNLPAQIKETMFLQWRGVTHVIGS
;
A
#
# COMPACT_ATOMS: atom_id res chain seq x y z
N MET A 1 8.86 -9.23 -10.84
CA MET A 1 10.28 -9.51 -10.56
C MET A 1 10.94 -8.21 -10.18
N GLY A 2 11.46 -8.14 -8.98
CA GLY A 2 12.00 -6.92 -8.41
C GLY A 2 11.17 -6.51 -7.20
N LEU A 3 10.75 -5.24 -7.11
CA LEU A 3 9.95 -4.79 -5.98
C LEU A 3 8.52 -5.29 -6.09
N GLU A 4 8.06 -5.91 -5.00
CA GLU A 4 6.73 -6.47 -4.90
C GLU A 4 6.10 -6.11 -3.55
N PHE A 5 4.78 -6.05 -3.54
CA PHE A 5 4.02 -5.88 -2.29
C PHE A 5 3.71 -7.25 -1.69
N TYR A 6 3.81 -7.31 -0.36
CA TYR A 6 3.48 -8.50 0.42
C TYR A 6 2.48 -8.12 1.51
N ASN A 7 1.53 -8.99 1.77
CA ASN A 7 0.57 -8.76 2.85
C ASN A 7 1.22 -9.02 4.22
N GLN A 8 0.45 -8.82 5.29
CA GLN A 8 0.94 -9.00 6.66
C GLN A 8 1.45 -10.41 6.95
N ASN A 9 1.02 -11.40 6.18
CA ASN A 9 1.49 -12.79 6.29
C ASN A 9 2.72 -13.06 5.42
N LYS A 10 3.27 -12.00 4.79
CA LYS A 10 4.43 -12.07 3.89
C LYS A 10 4.18 -12.93 2.66
N ILE A 11 2.96 -12.84 2.14
CA ILE A 11 2.55 -13.47 0.88
C ILE A 11 2.40 -12.37 -0.18
N ILE A 12 2.93 -12.62 -1.37
CA ILE A 12 2.89 -11.65 -2.47
C ILE A 12 1.43 -11.32 -2.85
N THR A 13 1.15 -10.04 -3.10
CA THR A 13 -0.23 -9.55 -3.29
C THR A 13 -0.73 -9.62 -4.73
N THR A 14 0.07 -10.12 -5.66
CA THR A 14 -0.26 -10.13 -7.09
C THR A 14 -1.24 -11.20 -7.50
N ASP A 15 -1.51 -12.18 -6.63
CA ASP A 15 -2.50 -13.24 -6.88
C ASP A 15 -3.64 -13.18 -5.85
N ALA A 16 -4.67 -13.98 -6.07
CA ALA A 16 -5.86 -13.97 -5.24
C ALA A 16 -5.59 -14.36 -3.78
N GLU A 17 -4.62 -15.24 -3.53
CA GLU A 17 -4.28 -15.70 -2.19
C GLU A 17 -3.44 -14.65 -1.44
N GLY A 18 -2.63 -13.88 -2.18
CA GLY A 18 -1.79 -12.85 -1.61
C GLY A 18 -2.43 -11.48 -1.50
N SER A 19 -3.61 -11.30 -2.07
CA SER A 19 -4.29 -10.01 -2.09
C SER A 19 -4.51 -9.45 -0.69
N ILE A 20 -4.46 -8.12 -0.59
CA ILE A 20 -4.79 -7.41 0.64
C ILE A 20 -6.31 -7.36 0.75
N ILE A 21 -6.85 -8.04 1.76
CA ILE A 21 -8.29 -8.13 1.96
C ILE A 21 -8.65 -7.46 3.28
N THR A 22 -9.65 -6.57 3.25
CA THR A 22 -10.21 -5.97 4.45
C THR A 22 -11.71 -6.22 4.47
N THR A 23 -12.25 -6.43 5.68
CA THR A 23 -13.68 -6.62 5.89
C THR A 23 -14.20 -5.50 6.76
N HIS A 24 -15.29 -4.88 6.35
CA HIS A 24 -15.82 -3.68 6.97
C HIS A 24 -17.32 -3.81 7.26
N ASP A 25 -17.77 -3.08 8.30
CA ASP A 25 -19.19 -2.87 8.53
C ASP A 25 -19.68 -1.78 7.57
N GLY A 26 -20.38 -2.20 6.50
CA GLY A 26 -20.90 -1.29 5.49
C GLY A 26 -22.13 -0.52 5.92
N VAL A 27 -22.76 -0.87 7.03
CA VAL A 27 -23.96 -0.15 7.53
C VAL A 27 -23.55 1.15 8.22
N SER A 28 -22.57 1.08 9.11
CA SER A 28 -22.11 2.25 9.88
C SER A 28 -20.89 2.93 9.27
N GLY A 29 -20.26 2.28 8.29
CA GLY A 29 -18.95 2.72 7.80
C GLY A 29 -17.85 2.32 8.77
N GLU A 30 -16.65 2.10 8.26
CA GLU A 30 -15.56 1.61 9.09
C GLU A 30 -14.20 1.88 8.44
N SER A 31 -13.19 2.10 9.28
CA SER A 31 -11.79 2.12 8.86
C SER A 31 -11.07 0.90 9.41
N VAL A 32 -10.27 0.23 8.58
CA VAL A 32 -9.48 -0.94 8.97
C VAL A 32 -8.03 -0.69 8.60
N ASP A 33 -7.12 -0.98 9.54
CA ASP A 33 -5.69 -0.81 9.35
C ASP A 33 -5.04 -2.14 9.02
N VAL A 34 -4.15 -2.14 8.02
CA VAL A 34 -3.45 -3.34 7.56
C VAL A 34 -1.97 -3.03 7.40
N LEU A 35 -1.12 -3.94 7.86
CA LEU A 35 0.33 -3.88 7.64
C LEU A 35 0.66 -4.49 6.29
N VAL A 36 1.44 -3.76 5.49
CA VAL A 36 1.90 -4.19 4.17
C VAL A 36 3.41 -4.04 4.11
N TYR A 37 4.05 -4.91 3.36
CA TYR A 37 5.50 -4.86 3.17
C TYR A 37 5.84 -4.67 1.70
N MET A 38 6.92 -3.93 1.46
CA MET A 38 7.63 -3.91 0.18
C MET A 38 8.88 -4.77 0.32
N LYS A 39 9.18 -5.59 -0.68
CA LYS A 39 10.39 -6.43 -0.69
C LYS A 39 10.91 -6.57 -2.11
N ASN A 40 12.25 -6.52 -2.24
CA ASN A 40 12.90 -6.84 -3.49
C ASN A 40 13.15 -8.35 -3.57
N ASP A 41 12.78 -8.98 -4.67
CA ASP A 41 13.03 -10.40 -4.91
C ASP A 41 14.04 -10.66 -6.03
N ASN A 42 14.75 -9.63 -6.49
CA ASN A 42 15.74 -9.74 -7.57
C ASN A 42 17.10 -9.21 -7.11
N ASP A 43 18.08 -10.09 -7.01
CA ASP A 43 19.41 -9.76 -6.51
C ASP A 43 20.30 -9.00 -7.49
N ALA A 44 19.83 -8.76 -8.71
CA ALA A 44 20.55 -7.98 -9.72
C ALA A 44 20.33 -6.47 -9.57
N TYR A 45 19.35 -6.04 -8.76
CA TYR A 45 18.91 -4.65 -8.68
C TYR A 45 18.96 -4.09 -7.28
N TYR A 46 19.12 -2.75 -7.21
CA TYR A 46 18.80 -1.96 -6.04
C TYR A 46 17.87 -0.82 -6.46
N TYR A 47 17.21 -0.18 -5.50
CA TYR A 47 16.14 0.78 -5.78
C TYR A 47 16.28 2.02 -4.94
N THR A 48 16.06 3.18 -5.57
CA THR A 48 16.08 4.49 -4.90
C THR A 48 14.82 5.27 -5.24
N ASN A 49 14.56 6.32 -4.48
CA ASN A 49 13.40 7.21 -4.68
C ASN A 49 12.08 6.45 -4.78
N ILE A 50 11.89 5.49 -3.89
CA ILE A 50 10.71 4.63 -3.89
C ILE A 50 9.53 5.39 -3.30
N GLU A 51 8.45 5.47 -4.07
CA GLU A 51 7.18 6.03 -3.62
C GLU A 51 6.07 5.03 -3.85
N VAL A 52 5.12 4.97 -2.91
CA VAL A 52 3.96 4.09 -2.98
C VAL A 52 2.70 4.94 -2.95
N TYR A 53 1.75 4.63 -3.79
CA TYR A 53 0.50 5.37 -3.88
C TYR A 53 -0.66 4.43 -4.21
N PRO A 54 -1.89 4.77 -3.76
CA PRO A 54 -3.07 3.98 -4.09
C PRO A 54 -3.68 4.42 -5.41
N GLU A 55 -4.29 3.50 -6.13
CA GLU A 55 -5.07 3.78 -7.32
C GLU A 55 -6.38 3.01 -7.32
N ASP A 56 -7.34 3.50 -8.10
CA ASP A 56 -8.64 2.88 -8.28
C ASP A 56 -8.98 2.92 -9.76
N ASP A 57 -9.26 1.76 -10.35
CA ASP A 57 -9.66 1.66 -11.77
C ASP A 57 -11.11 2.09 -12.01
N GLU A 58 -11.88 2.30 -10.96
CA GLU A 58 -13.23 2.82 -11.08
C GLU A 58 -13.25 4.33 -11.33
N SER A 59 -14.30 4.80 -11.92
CA SER A 59 -14.58 6.23 -12.04
C SER A 59 -15.93 6.53 -11.39
N PRO A 60 -15.97 7.34 -10.33
CA PRO A 60 -14.86 8.13 -9.77
C PRO A 60 -13.86 7.28 -8.99
N ASP A 61 -12.64 7.82 -8.85
CA ASP A 61 -11.55 7.22 -8.08
C ASP A 61 -11.82 7.39 -6.58
N ASP A 62 -12.17 6.30 -5.91
CA ASP A 62 -12.54 6.32 -4.50
C ASP A 62 -11.35 6.34 -3.55
N THR A 63 -10.15 5.97 -4.01
CA THR A 63 -8.96 5.96 -3.14
C THR A 63 -8.61 7.33 -2.59
N LEU A 64 -8.98 8.38 -3.33
CA LEU A 64 -8.71 9.75 -2.97
C LEU A 64 -9.72 10.32 -1.96
N GLY A 65 -10.87 9.67 -1.79
CA GLY A 65 -11.92 10.15 -0.91
C GLY A 65 -12.55 11.47 -1.32
N ILE A 66 -12.40 11.89 -2.58
CA ILE A 66 -12.78 13.23 -3.05
C ILE A 66 -14.15 13.30 -3.74
N TYR A 67 -14.76 12.16 -4.02
CA TYR A 67 -16.02 12.13 -4.77
C TYR A 67 -17.26 11.99 -3.88
N GLY A 68 -17.07 12.18 -2.58
CA GLY A 68 -18.18 12.11 -1.63
C GLY A 68 -18.68 10.70 -1.38
N SER A 69 -17.99 9.69 -1.89
CA SER A 69 -18.35 8.29 -1.70
C SER A 69 -18.03 7.81 -0.29
N GLY A 70 -17.04 8.43 0.38
CA GLY A 70 -16.55 8.01 1.70
C GLY A 70 -15.52 6.89 1.66
N TRP A 71 -15.24 6.30 0.51
CA TRP A 71 -14.11 5.40 0.35
C TRP A 71 -12.81 6.19 0.42
N GLY A 72 -11.77 5.56 0.91
CA GLY A 72 -10.47 6.20 0.92
C GLY A 72 -9.36 5.28 1.38
N ILE A 73 -8.14 5.57 0.93
CA ILE A 73 -6.94 4.86 1.36
C ILE A 73 -5.93 5.88 1.83
N LYS A 74 -5.47 5.70 3.09
CA LYS A 74 -4.35 6.45 3.67
C LYS A 74 -3.21 5.50 3.92
N MET A 75 -1.98 6.00 3.83
CA MET A 75 -0.78 5.18 4.07
C MET A 75 0.20 5.92 4.96
N SER A 76 1.00 5.16 5.72
CA SER A 76 2.05 5.69 6.57
C SER A 76 3.23 4.72 6.59
N ALA A 77 4.41 5.19 6.20
CA ALA A 77 5.62 4.38 6.20
C ALA A 77 6.07 4.05 7.63
N GLY A 78 6.66 2.86 7.80
CA GLY A 78 7.20 2.42 9.07
C GLY A 78 6.45 1.25 9.68
N GLU A 79 7.05 0.66 10.70
CA GLU A 79 6.53 -0.53 11.35
C GLU A 79 5.46 -0.22 12.40
N ARG A 80 5.54 0.98 13.00
CA ARG A 80 4.60 1.38 14.05
C ARG A 80 3.26 1.79 13.46
N GLN A 81 2.18 1.19 13.95
CA GLN A 81 0.84 1.58 13.55
C GLN A 81 0.55 3.03 13.97
N PRO A 82 0.10 3.89 13.05
CA PRO A 82 -0.26 5.26 13.39
C PRO A 82 -1.41 5.32 14.38
N THR A 83 -1.39 6.35 15.23
CA THR A 83 -2.52 6.68 16.09
C THR A 83 -3.64 7.33 15.27
N GLN A 84 -4.83 7.45 15.85
CA GLN A 84 -5.94 8.13 15.19
C GLN A 84 -5.57 9.57 14.82
N ASP A 85 -4.90 10.30 15.70
CA ASP A 85 -4.47 11.68 15.42
C ASP A 85 -3.50 11.75 14.25
N GLU A 86 -2.58 10.79 14.15
CA GLU A 86 -1.64 10.72 13.04
C GLU A 86 -2.36 10.43 11.72
N TRP A 87 -3.33 9.51 11.73
CA TRP A 87 -4.15 9.24 10.56
C TRP A 87 -4.97 10.46 10.13
N ASP A 88 -5.48 11.23 11.08
CA ASP A 88 -6.27 12.43 10.78
C ASP A 88 -5.46 13.51 10.05
N ASN A 89 -4.14 13.48 10.19
CA ASN A 89 -3.23 14.42 9.51
C ASN A 89 -2.76 13.93 8.14
N ILE A 90 -3.18 12.74 7.70
CA ILE A 90 -2.86 12.18 6.40
C ILE A 90 -4.08 12.31 5.50
N LEU A 91 -3.88 12.75 4.26
CA LEU A 91 -4.95 12.84 3.28
C LEU A 91 -5.11 11.51 2.54
N ALA A 92 -6.35 11.13 2.27
CA ALA A 92 -6.63 9.97 1.45
C ALA A 92 -6.00 10.13 0.06
N GLY A 93 -5.36 9.10 -0.43
CA GLY A 93 -4.69 9.12 -1.73
C GLY A 93 -3.26 9.65 -1.73
N ASP A 94 -2.76 10.12 -0.58
CA ASP A 94 -1.40 10.63 -0.50
C ASP A 94 -0.37 9.53 -0.77
N THR A 95 0.71 9.94 -1.43
CA THR A 95 1.88 9.10 -1.70
C THR A 95 2.77 9.06 -0.46
N ILE A 96 3.36 7.89 -0.18
CA ILE A 96 4.41 7.76 0.84
C ILE A 96 5.74 7.45 0.18
N SER A 97 6.84 7.79 0.88
CA SER A 97 8.20 7.47 0.43
C SER A 97 8.78 6.39 1.32
N LEU A 98 9.48 5.45 0.72
CA LEU A 98 10.21 4.40 1.42
C LEU A 98 11.72 4.64 1.29
N SER A 99 12.48 4.08 2.22
CA SER A 99 13.94 4.11 2.16
C SER A 99 14.45 3.33 0.96
N ASP A 100 15.67 3.64 0.52
CA ASP A 100 16.34 2.88 -0.53
C ASP A 100 16.43 1.40 -0.14
N ILE A 101 16.29 0.52 -1.12
CA ILE A 101 16.38 -0.92 -0.93
C ILE A 101 17.60 -1.43 -1.68
N GLY A 102 18.66 -1.74 -0.94
CA GLY A 102 19.96 -2.11 -1.48
C GLY A 102 20.85 -0.90 -1.76
N THR A 103 22.03 -1.18 -2.27
CA THR A 103 23.05 -0.17 -2.59
C THR A 103 23.69 -0.47 -3.95
N THR A 104 24.56 0.42 -4.39
CA THR A 104 25.28 0.25 -5.68
C THR A 104 26.09 -1.05 -5.75
N THR A 105 26.45 -1.62 -4.58
CA THR A 105 27.31 -2.81 -4.52
C THR A 105 26.60 -4.04 -3.95
N GLN A 106 25.40 -3.88 -3.40
CA GLN A 106 24.73 -4.99 -2.72
C GLN A 106 23.21 -4.87 -2.83
N SER A 107 22.58 -5.92 -3.33
CA SER A 107 21.12 -6.03 -3.30
C SER A 107 20.65 -6.32 -1.87
N ASP A 108 19.39 -6.02 -1.61
CA ASP A 108 18.70 -6.39 -0.37
C ASP A 108 17.46 -7.17 -0.75
N THR A 109 17.54 -8.49 -0.68
CA THR A 109 16.44 -9.39 -1.02
C THR A 109 15.89 -10.14 0.19
N SER A 110 16.38 -9.80 1.39
CA SER A 110 15.98 -10.52 2.62
C SER A 110 15.08 -9.70 3.53
N ASN A 111 15.08 -8.38 3.42
CA ASN A 111 14.33 -7.52 4.34
C ASN A 111 12.97 -7.11 3.76
N TYR A 112 11.98 -7.07 4.66
CA TYR A 112 10.65 -6.57 4.39
C TYR A 112 10.54 -5.16 4.93
N TYR A 113 10.10 -4.21 4.10
CA TYR A 113 10.00 -2.80 4.45
C TYR A 113 8.54 -2.47 4.71
N PRO A 114 8.16 -2.19 5.97
CA PRO A 114 6.76 -2.07 6.36
C PRO A 114 6.18 -0.70 6.05
N PHE A 115 4.89 -0.68 5.77
CA PHE A 115 4.06 0.51 5.85
C PHE A 115 2.64 0.10 6.21
N TRP A 116 1.90 1.04 6.81
CA TRP A 116 0.52 0.82 7.22
C TRP A 116 -0.43 1.42 6.21
N LEU A 117 -1.51 0.72 6.00
CA LEU A 117 -2.58 1.08 5.08
C LEU A 117 -3.87 1.18 5.90
N ARG A 118 -4.58 2.30 5.79
CA ARG A 118 -5.93 2.42 6.34
C ARG A 118 -6.92 2.49 5.20
N VAL A 119 -7.83 1.53 5.15
CA VAL A 119 -8.93 1.50 4.18
C VAL A 119 -10.20 1.94 4.89
N THR A 120 -10.84 2.97 4.37
CA THR A 120 -12.10 3.50 4.90
C THR A 120 -13.21 3.21 3.92
N VAL A 121 -14.32 2.68 4.43
CA VAL A 121 -15.55 2.49 3.64
C VAL A 121 -16.65 3.38 4.18
N PRO A 122 -17.52 3.90 3.30
CA PRO A 122 -18.66 4.72 3.73
C PRO A 122 -19.72 3.87 4.43
N GLY A 123 -20.61 4.53 5.16
CA GLY A 123 -21.80 3.89 5.72
C GLY A 123 -22.89 3.66 4.69
N ASN A 124 -23.91 2.90 5.07
CA ASN A 124 -25.11 2.63 4.26
C ASN A 124 -24.83 1.93 2.91
N LEU A 125 -23.82 1.06 2.90
CA LEU A 125 -23.50 0.25 1.72
C LEU A 125 -24.20 -1.11 1.79
N PRO A 126 -24.74 -1.60 0.65
CA PRO A 126 -25.12 -3.00 0.56
C PRO A 126 -23.89 -3.90 0.59
N ALA A 127 -24.06 -5.17 0.95
CA ALA A 127 -22.98 -6.13 0.90
C ALA A 127 -22.39 -6.18 -0.51
N GLN A 128 -21.08 -5.96 -0.62
CA GLN A 128 -20.40 -5.92 -1.90
C GLN A 128 -18.91 -6.18 -1.75
N ILE A 129 -18.24 -6.47 -2.85
CA ILE A 129 -16.80 -6.60 -2.92
C ILE A 129 -16.30 -5.50 -3.87
N LYS A 130 -15.33 -4.70 -3.40
CA LYS A 130 -14.65 -3.72 -4.23
C LYS A 130 -13.25 -4.23 -4.55
N GLU A 131 -13.00 -4.48 -5.84
CA GLU A 131 -11.74 -5.07 -6.32
C GLU A 131 -10.94 -4.14 -7.22
N THR A 132 -11.36 -2.89 -7.35
CA THR A 132 -10.75 -1.92 -8.26
C THR A 132 -9.64 -1.09 -7.61
N MET A 133 -9.53 -1.12 -6.29
CA MET A 133 -8.51 -0.37 -5.54
C MET A 133 -7.24 -1.22 -5.42
N PHE A 134 -6.10 -0.62 -5.73
CA PHE A 134 -4.81 -1.31 -5.66
C PHE A 134 -3.67 -0.37 -5.33
N LEU A 135 -2.52 -0.94 -4.98
CA LEU A 135 -1.31 -0.19 -4.68
C LEU A 135 -0.38 -0.21 -5.89
N GLN A 136 0.28 0.93 -6.11
CA GLN A 136 1.31 1.10 -7.13
C GLN A 136 2.58 1.64 -6.47
N TRP A 137 3.72 1.40 -7.10
CA TRP A 137 4.96 2.04 -6.71
C TRP A 137 5.65 2.63 -7.92
N ARG A 138 6.48 3.63 -7.67
CA ARG A 138 7.41 4.19 -8.66
C ARG A 138 8.74 4.44 -7.96
N GLY A 139 9.80 4.43 -8.74
CA GLY A 139 11.14 4.65 -8.21
C GLY A 139 12.15 4.44 -9.32
N VAL A 140 13.43 4.46 -8.96
CA VAL A 140 14.52 4.23 -9.90
C VAL A 140 15.09 2.84 -9.66
N THR A 141 15.08 2.01 -10.69
CA THR A 141 15.68 0.67 -10.67
C THR A 141 17.11 0.79 -11.19
N HIS A 142 18.06 0.30 -10.40
CA HIS A 142 19.47 0.33 -10.73
C HIS A 142 20.02 -1.09 -10.82
N VAL A 143 20.91 -1.30 -11.79
CA VAL A 143 21.66 -2.57 -11.89
C VAL A 143 22.86 -2.50 -10.95
N ILE A 144 23.03 -3.53 -10.11
CA ILE A 144 24.16 -3.61 -9.19
C ILE A 144 25.47 -3.71 -9.95
N GLY A 145 26.45 -2.91 -9.53
CA GLY A 145 27.79 -2.93 -10.12
C GLY A 145 27.95 -2.12 -11.39
N SER A 146 26.94 -1.35 -11.79
CA SER A 146 27.03 -0.53 -13.00
C SER A 146 27.16 0.95 -12.72
#